data_68dca4a97f33e12941e65ab5353ff434
#
_entry.id   68dca4a97f33e12941e65ab5353ff434
#
_cell.length_a   1.000
_cell.length_b   1.000
_cell.length_c   1.000
_cell.angle_alpha   90.00
_cell.angle_beta   90.00
_cell.angle_gamma   90.00
#
_symmetry.space_group_name_H-M   'P 1'
#
loop_
_entity.id
_entity.type
_entity.pdbx_description
1 polymer ?
#
loop_
_entity_poly.entity_id
_entity_poly.type
_entity_poly.pdbx_seq_one_letter_code
_entity_poly.pdbx_strand_id
1 'polypeptide(L)'
;MAAMARNPNTRSRDMFLSMAVIVVPVLLLVWFFSSPGEEKPQRVDVAAQLKRATVEAPYPLLVAEGLGSEWVPVRAAWALEGQPWITGEPAEANSWQVGYLSPDEVYFGLQQRDGAEVAFVRSATREGHAVGGEVEAAGRSWERYESKDGRTRSLVSGGEADTAVVAADADFVALEAFAATLTEVAPQA
;
A
#
# COMPACT_ATOMS: atom_id res chain seq x y z
N MET A 1 73.92 -15.69 -19.51
CA MET A 1 72.70 -15.64 -18.67
C MET A 1 71.88 -14.45 -19.12
N ALA A 2 70.84 -14.68 -19.94
CA ALA A 2 69.93 -13.61 -20.43
C ALA A 2 68.75 -13.52 -19.46
N ALA A 3 68.63 -12.38 -18.81
CA ALA A 3 67.47 -12.06 -17.97
C ALA A 3 66.28 -11.75 -18.86
N MET A 4 65.25 -12.57 -18.86
CA MET A 4 63.96 -12.26 -19.49
C MET A 4 63.30 -11.12 -18.74
N ALA A 5 63.22 -9.94 -19.39
CA ALA A 5 62.46 -8.80 -18.90
C ALA A 5 60.97 -9.16 -18.92
N ARG A 6 60.37 -9.34 -17.78
CA ARG A 6 58.93 -9.54 -17.61
C ARG A 6 58.21 -8.22 -17.91
N ASN A 7 57.43 -8.19 -18.97
CA ASN A 7 56.71 -7.03 -19.42
C ASN A 7 55.50 -6.78 -18.47
N PRO A 8 55.48 -5.70 -17.67
CA PRO A 8 54.42 -5.47 -16.65
C PRO A 8 53.06 -5.10 -17.26
N ASN A 9 53.01 -4.78 -18.54
CA ASN A 9 51.80 -4.32 -19.21
C ASN A 9 50.81 -5.43 -19.62
N THR A 10 51.27 -6.71 -19.65
CA THR A 10 50.40 -7.84 -19.95
C THR A 10 49.47 -8.21 -18.82
N ARG A 11 49.89 -7.99 -17.59
CA ARG A 11 49.11 -8.34 -16.38
C ARG A 11 47.88 -7.45 -16.18
N SER A 12 47.99 -6.16 -16.55
CA SER A 12 46.88 -5.20 -16.44
C SER A 12 45.81 -5.50 -17.48
N ARG A 13 46.20 -5.80 -18.73
CA ARG A 13 45.26 -6.11 -19.82
C ARG A 13 44.45 -7.39 -19.55
N ASP A 14 45.11 -8.41 -19.02
CA ASP A 14 44.44 -9.68 -18.68
C ASP A 14 43.47 -9.53 -17.52
N MET A 15 43.80 -8.65 -16.54
CA MET A 15 42.91 -8.33 -15.44
C MET A 15 41.69 -7.53 -15.92
N PHE A 16 41.86 -6.54 -16.83
CA PHE A 16 40.74 -5.81 -17.41
C PHE A 16 39.88 -6.69 -18.31
N LEU A 17 40.48 -7.63 -19.05
CA LEU A 17 39.75 -8.57 -19.89
C LEU A 17 38.89 -9.54 -19.05
N SER A 18 39.45 -10.10 -17.98
CA SER A 18 38.72 -10.98 -17.09
C SER A 18 37.58 -10.25 -16.36
N MET A 19 37.81 -8.99 -15.95
CA MET A 19 36.78 -8.14 -15.34
C MET A 19 35.68 -7.80 -16.36
N ALA A 20 36.02 -7.48 -17.59
CA ALA A 20 35.07 -7.15 -18.66
C ALA A 20 34.16 -8.34 -19.00
N VAL A 21 34.69 -9.56 -19.00
CA VAL A 21 33.92 -10.80 -19.27
C VAL A 21 32.81 -11.02 -18.21
N ILE A 22 33.00 -10.55 -16.99
CA ILE A 22 32.00 -10.65 -15.92
C ILE A 22 31.08 -9.42 -15.91
N VAL A 23 31.65 -8.23 -16.00
CA VAL A 23 30.92 -6.97 -15.87
C VAL A 23 30.00 -6.72 -17.07
N VAL A 24 30.44 -7.02 -18.32
CA VAL A 24 29.63 -6.79 -19.51
C VAL A 24 28.32 -7.60 -19.51
N PRO A 25 28.32 -8.92 -19.24
CA PRO A 25 27.08 -9.68 -19.13
C PRO A 25 26.17 -9.18 -18.00
N VAL A 26 26.74 -8.80 -16.85
CA VAL A 26 25.98 -8.25 -15.72
C VAL A 26 25.33 -6.91 -16.11
N LEU A 27 26.07 -6.02 -16.76
CA LEU A 27 25.51 -4.74 -17.25
C LEU A 27 24.44 -4.94 -18.30
N LEU A 28 24.59 -5.91 -19.20
CA LEU A 28 23.57 -6.29 -20.18
C LEU A 28 22.33 -6.85 -19.51
N LEU A 29 22.47 -7.69 -18.49
CA LEU A 29 21.34 -8.19 -17.71
C LEU A 29 20.66 -7.04 -16.95
N VAL A 30 21.42 -6.21 -16.27
CA VAL A 30 20.88 -5.02 -15.59
C VAL A 30 20.16 -4.13 -16.58
N TRP A 31 20.74 -3.81 -17.72
CA TRP A 31 20.11 -2.98 -18.74
C TRP A 31 18.82 -3.61 -19.30
N PHE A 32 18.83 -4.92 -19.55
CA PHE A 32 17.65 -5.63 -20.06
C PHE A 32 16.51 -5.73 -19.05
N PHE A 33 16.85 -5.96 -17.77
CA PHE A 33 15.86 -6.06 -16.69
C PHE A 33 15.54 -4.73 -15.98
N SER A 34 16.36 -3.68 -16.20
CA SER A 34 16.13 -2.34 -15.66
C SER A 34 15.41 -1.42 -16.67
N SER A 35 14.87 -1.96 -17.77
CA SER A 35 13.87 -1.19 -18.50
C SER A 35 12.62 -1.16 -17.60
N PRO A 36 12.35 -0.08 -16.85
CA PRO A 36 11.07 0.08 -16.22
C PRO A 36 10.10 0.26 -17.38
N GLY A 37 9.38 -0.80 -17.73
CA GLY A 37 8.08 -0.58 -18.33
C GLY A 37 7.39 0.33 -17.30
N GLU A 38 6.99 1.53 -17.69
CA GLU A 38 6.02 2.31 -16.94
C GLU A 38 4.73 1.48 -16.94
N GLU A 39 4.68 0.47 -16.07
CA GLU A 39 3.42 -0.22 -15.77
C GLU A 39 2.54 0.83 -15.10
N LYS A 40 1.76 1.50 -15.93
CA LYS A 40 0.72 2.41 -15.41
C LYS A 40 -0.12 1.62 -14.42
N PRO A 41 -0.35 2.14 -13.22
CA PRO A 41 -1.14 1.46 -12.21
C PRO A 41 -2.46 0.99 -12.82
N GLN A 42 -2.73 -0.31 -12.77
CA GLN A 42 -3.96 -0.85 -13.33
C GLN A 42 -5.14 -0.35 -12.51
N ARG A 43 -6.02 0.42 -13.14
CA ARG A 43 -7.20 0.97 -12.51
C ARG A 43 -8.18 -0.15 -12.18
N VAL A 44 -8.63 -0.20 -10.93
CA VAL A 44 -9.62 -1.18 -10.44
C VAL A 44 -11.01 -0.53 -10.42
N ASP A 45 -12.03 -1.29 -10.76
CA ASP A 45 -13.43 -0.87 -10.65
C ASP A 45 -13.91 -1.02 -9.19
N VAL A 46 -13.79 0.04 -8.42
CA VAL A 46 -14.26 0.11 -7.03
C VAL A 46 -15.77 -0.03 -6.96
N ALA A 47 -16.53 0.56 -7.92
CA ALA A 47 -17.99 0.54 -7.88
C ALA A 47 -18.56 -0.89 -8.02
N ALA A 48 -17.97 -1.70 -8.89
CA ALA A 48 -18.37 -3.10 -9.04
C ALA A 48 -18.13 -3.92 -7.76
N GLN A 49 -16.97 -3.72 -7.11
CA GLN A 49 -16.67 -4.40 -5.84
C GLN A 49 -17.54 -3.88 -4.70
N LEU A 50 -17.76 -2.57 -4.61
CA LEU A 50 -18.64 -1.96 -3.61
C LEU A 50 -20.06 -2.49 -3.71
N LYS A 51 -20.62 -2.57 -4.93
CA LYS A 51 -21.97 -3.14 -5.16
C LYS A 51 -22.10 -4.57 -4.65
N ARG A 52 -21.06 -5.40 -4.84
CA ARG A 52 -21.04 -6.76 -4.30
C ARG A 52 -20.95 -6.72 -2.78
N ALA A 53 -20.03 -5.95 -2.24
CA ALA A 53 -19.77 -5.85 -0.82
C ALA A 53 -20.99 -5.35 -0.04
N THR A 54 -21.73 -4.35 -0.55
CA THR A 54 -22.93 -3.82 0.12
C THR A 54 -24.07 -4.82 0.27
N VAL A 55 -24.14 -5.87 -0.55
CA VAL A 55 -25.14 -6.94 -0.42
C VAL A 55 -24.80 -7.90 0.74
N GLU A 56 -23.53 -8.07 1.03
CA GLU A 56 -23.02 -9.08 1.97
C GLU A 56 -22.55 -8.45 3.30
N ALA A 57 -22.21 -7.15 3.31
CA ALA A 57 -21.60 -6.49 4.46
C ALA A 57 -22.58 -6.34 5.63
N PRO A 58 -22.18 -6.69 6.86
CA PRO A 58 -22.99 -6.47 8.07
C PRO A 58 -22.87 -5.04 8.63
N TYR A 59 -22.00 -4.21 8.05
CA TYR A 59 -21.73 -2.83 8.50
C TYR A 59 -21.65 -1.87 7.30
N PRO A 60 -21.84 -0.54 7.50
CA PRO A 60 -21.68 0.45 6.44
C PRO A 60 -20.24 0.50 5.93
N LEU A 61 -20.09 0.47 4.60
CA LEU A 61 -18.77 0.50 3.96
C LEU A 61 -18.33 1.93 3.68
N LEU A 62 -17.09 2.24 4.00
CA LEU A 62 -16.46 3.52 3.63
C LEU A 62 -15.89 3.45 2.22
N VAL A 63 -16.07 4.51 1.46
CA VAL A 63 -15.49 4.70 0.13
C VAL A 63 -15.15 6.17 -0.05
N ALA A 64 -14.06 6.46 -0.78
CA ALA A 64 -13.73 7.84 -1.10
C ALA A 64 -14.56 8.31 -2.30
N GLU A 65 -15.20 9.46 -2.15
CA GLU A 65 -15.97 10.13 -3.20
C GLU A 65 -15.39 11.52 -3.48
N GLY A 66 -15.57 12.00 -4.71
CA GLY A 66 -15.10 13.34 -5.09
C GLY A 66 -13.59 13.49 -5.25
N LEU A 67 -12.84 12.40 -5.25
CA LEU A 67 -11.42 12.43 -5.61
C LEU A 67 -11.25 12.92 -7.05
N GLY A 68 -10.25 13.77 -7.29
CA GLY A 68 -9.92 14.27 -8.63
C GLY A 68 -9.61 13.14 -9.62
N SER A 69 -9.74 13.40 -10.92
CA SER A 69 -9.54 12.41 -11.99
C SER A 69 -8.11 11.83 -12.03
N GLU A 70 -7.16 12.52 -11.40
CA GLU A 70 -5.74 12.10 -11.29
C GLU A 70 -5.52 11.01 -10.23
N TRP A 71 -6.49 10.82 -9.32
CA TRP A 71 -6.46 9.70 -8.38
C TRP A 71 -6.80 8.39 -9.08
N VAL A 72 -5.98 7.39 -8.85
CA VAL A 72 -6.14 6.09 -9.50
C VAL A 72 -6.52 5.04 -8.44
N PRO A 73 -7.75 4.50 -8.46
CA PRO A 73 -8.07 3.34 -7.63
C PRO A 73 -7.28 2.13 -8.13
N VAL A 74 -6.44 1.58 -7.26
CA VAL A 74 -5.52 0.47 -7.58
C VAL A 74 -5.86 -0.80 -6.84
N ARG A 75 -6.77 -0.73 -5.88
CA ARG A 75 -7.22 -1.87 -5.10
C ARG A 75 -8.68 -1.71 -4.67
N ALA A 76 -9.45 -2.79 -4.77
CA ALA A 76 -10.75 -2.94 -4.12
C ALA A 76 -10.96 -4.43 -3.85
N ALA A 77 -11.24 -4.79 -2.61
CA ALA A 77 -11.45 -6.17 -2.20
C ALA A 77 -12.48 -6.26 -1.09
N TRP A 78 -13.31 -7.29 -1.15
CA TRP A 78 -14.26 -7.67 -0.13
C TRP A 78 -14.16 -9.17 0.11
N ALA A 79 -14.20 -9.58 1.36
CA ALA A 79 -14.35 -10.99 1.74
C ALA A 79 -15.14 -11.11 3.04
N LEU A 80 -16.02 -12.10 3.09
CA LEU A 80 -16.61 -12.56 4.33
C LEU A 80 -15.58 -13.34 5.14
N GLU A 81 -15.79 -13.40 6.47
CA GLU A 81 -14.99 -14.24 7.36
C GLU A 81 -14.85 -15.67 6.81
N GLY A 82 -13.63 -16.20 6.83
CA GLY A 82 -13.28 -17.52 6.32
C GLY A 82 -13.17 -17.64 4.79
N GLN A 83 -13.51 -16.61 4.02
CA GLN A 83 -13.32 -16.61 2.57
C GLN A 83 -11.89 -16.19 2.17
N PRO A 84 -11.40 -16.57 0.99
CA PRO A 84 -10.07 -16.18 0.53
C PRO A 84 -9.90 -14.66 0.51
N TRP A 85 -8.87 -14.17 1.23
CA TRP A 85 -8.48 -12.77 1.24
C TRP A 85 -7.34 -12.49 0.25
N ILE A 86 -7.04 -11.23 0.03
CA ILE A 86 -5.97 -10.78 -0.87
C ILE A 86 -4.58 -11.27 -0.49
N THR A 87 -4.38 -11.74 0.73
CA THR A 87 -3.13 -12.33 1.22
C THR A 87 -2.97 -13.79 0.81
N GLY A 88 -4.01 -14.42 0.29
CA GLY A 88 -4.09 -15.85 0.02
C GLY A 88 -4.56 -16.70 1.20
N GLU A 89 -4.60 -16.13 2.41
CA GLU A 89 -5.15 -16.76 3.61
C GLU A 89 -6.64 -16.45 3.75
N PRO A 90 -7.41 -17.23 4.52
CA PRO A 90 -8.80 -16.89 4.83
C PRO A 90 -8.89 -15.55 5.58
N ALA A 91 -9.93 -14.76 5.27
CA ALA A 91 -10.22 -13.54 6.01
C ALA A 91 -10.59 -13.86 7.45
N GLU A 92 -9.96 -13.18 8.42
CA GLU A 92 -10.21 -13.38 9.86
C GLU A 92 -11.54 -12.77 10.32
N ALA A 93 -12.08 -11.84 9.53
CA ALA A 93 -13.33 -11.13 9.77
C ALA A 93 -13.90 -10.65 8.43
N ASN A 94 -15.16 -10.17 8.41
CA ASN A 94 -15.70 -9.53 7.22
C ASN A 94 -14.87 -8.29 6.90
N SER A 95 -14.19 -8.31 5.76
CA SER A 95 -13.10 -7.37 5.47
C SER A 95 -13.34 -6.62 4.17
N TRP A 96 -13.26 -5.28 4.25
CA TRP A 96 -13.26 -4.37 3.11
C TRP A 96 -11.92 -3.66 2.99
N GLN A 97 -11.40 -3.54 1.78
CA GLN A 97 -10.21 -2.75 1.50
C GLN A 97 -10.33 -2.03 0.18
N VAL A 98 -9.99 -0.74 0.18
CA VAL A 98 -9.82 0.09 -1.02
C VAL A 98 -8.47 0.78 -0.96
N GLY A 99 -7.82 0.94 -2.10
CA GLY A 99 -6.56 1.65 -2.20
C GLY A 99 -6.54 2.56 -3.41
N TYR A 100 -6.01 3.75 -3.21
CA TYR A 100 -5.90 4.80 -4.20
C TYR A 100 -4.45 5.28 -4.30
N LEU A 101 -4.01 5.54 -5.51
CA LEU A 101 -2.75 6.23 -5.76
C LEU A 101 -3.05 7.70 -6.03
N SER A 102 -2.41 8.58 -5.27
CA SER A 102 -2.53 10.03 -5.44
C SER A 102 -1.80 10.51 -6.71
N PRO A 103 -2.00 11.78 -7.15
CA PRO A 103 -1.21 12.38 -8.23
C PRO A 103 0.30 12.37 -7.98
N ASP A 104 0.71 12.40 -6.69
CA ASP A 104 2.12 12.35 -6.26
C ASP A 104 2.62 10.91 -6.06
N GLU A 105 1.91 9.91 -6.63
CA GLU A 105 2.24 8.48 -6.54
C GLU A 105 2.30 7.93 -5.11
N VAL A 106 1.64 8.58 -4.14
CA VAL A 106 1.50 8.09 -2.78
C VAL A 106 0.27 7.20 -2.67
N TYR A 107 0.45 6.02 -2.09
CA TYR A 107 -0.66 5.08 -1.85
C TYR A 107 -1.43 5.44 -0.58
N PHE A 108 -2.74 5.62 -0.72
CA PHE A 108 -3.69 5.79 0.37
C PHE A 108 -4.56 4.53 0.47
N GLY A 109 -4.46 3.82 1.58
CA GLY A 109 -5.22 2.60 1.84
C GLY A 109 -6.28 2.82 2.90
N LEU A 110 -7.51 2.43 2.61
CA LEU A 110 -8.60 2.29 3.56
C LEU A 110 -8.83 0.80 3.82
N GLN A 111 -8.89 0.41 5.07
CA GLN A 111 -9.24 -0.94 5.49
C GLN A 111 -10.34 -0.87 6.54
N GLN A 112 -11.35 -1.73 6.45
CA GLN A 112 -12.42 -1.88 7.43
C GLN A 112 -12.62 -3.35 7.75
N ARG A 113 -12.92 -3.63 9.02
CA ARG A 113 -13.32 -4.97 9.50
C ARG A 113 -14.39 -4.83 10.57
N ASP A 114 -15.28 -5.81 10.67
CA ASP A 114 -16.16 -5.94 11.82
C ASP A 114 -15.38 -6.37 13.06
N GLY A 115 -15.77 -5.80 14.20
CA GLY A 115 -15.07 -5.98 15.47
C GLY A 115 -13.82 -5.07 15.61
N ALA A 116 -13.56 -4.69 16.85
CA ALA A 116 -12.42 -3.86 17.24
C ALA A 116 -11.25 -4.79 17.62
N GLU A 117 -10.53 -5.30 16.65
CA GLU A 117 -9.41 -6.18 16.92
C GLU A 117 -8.12 -5.41 17.04
N VAL A 118 -7.50 -5.45 18.22
CA VAL A 118 -6.17 -4.85 18.46
C VAL A 118 -5.12 -5.35 17.45
N ALA A 119 -5.22 -6.62 17.06
CA ALA A 119 -4.34 -7.21 16.06
C ALA A 119 -4.51 -6.56 14.67
N PHE A 120 -5.76 -6.25 14.26
CA PHE A 120 -6.05 -5.56 13.02
C PHE A 120 -5.46 -4.15 13.00
N VAL A 121 -5.76 -3.35 14.03
CA VAL A 121 -5.23 -1.98 14.14
C VAL A 121 -3.70 -2.00 14.13
N ARG A 122 -3.09 -2.89 14.90
CA ARG A 122 -1.63 -3.05 14.94
C ARG A 122 -1.04 -3.37 13.57
N SER A 123 -1.66 -4.29 12.84
CA SER A 123 -1.21 -4.67 11.50
C SER A 123 -1.43 -3.55 10.48
N ALA A 124 -2.62 -2.94 10.46
CA ALA A 124 -2.99 -1.91 9.49
C ALA A 124 -2.19 -0.61 9.68
N THR A 125 -1.79 -0.29 10.94
CA THR A 125 -0.94 0.86 11.27
C THR A 125 0.57 0.56 11.20
N ARG A 126 0.98 -0.65 10.76
CA ARG A 126 2.39 -1.10 10.74
C ARG A 126 3.06 -1.02 12.12
N GLU A 127 2.45 -1.68 13.09
CA GLU A 127 2.87 -1.65 14.51
C GLU A 127 2.91 -0.22 15.09
N GLY A 128 2.02 0.65 14.60
CA GLY A 128 1.93 2.04 15.01
C GLY A 128 1.43 2.21 16.42
N HIS A 129 1.65 3.40 16.93
CA HIS A 129 1.16 3.86 18.23
C HIS A 129 0.39 5.17 18.08
N ALA A 130 -0.55 5.41 18.97
CA ALA A 130 -1.29 6.65 19.03
C ALA A 130 -0.34 7.82 19.37
N VAL A 131 -0.45 8.89 18.58
CA VAL A 131 0.36 10.11 18.79
C VAL A 131 -0.46 11.26 19.35
N GLY A 132 -1.74 10.99 19.64
CA GLY A 132 -2.69 11.94 20.18
C GLY A 132 -3.31 12.84 19.09
N GLY A 133 -4.41 13.44 19.48
CA GLY A 133 -5.27 14.23 18.57
C GLY A 133 -6.27 13.37 17.83
N GLU A 134 -7.46 13.91 17.69
CA GLU A 134 -8.57 13.31 16.99
C GLU A 134 -9.02 14.24 15.86
N VAL A 135 -9.60 13.67 14.82
CA VAL A 135 -10.19 14.42 13.71
C VAL A 135 -11.55 13.81 13.36
N GLU A 136 -12.52 14.68 13.06
CA GLU A 136 -13.83 14.26 12.62
C GLU A 136 -13.88 14.21 11.09
N ALA A 137 -14.19 13.04 10.55
CA ALA A 137 -14.36 12.84 9.11
C ALA A 137 -15.35 11.70 8.85
N ALA A 138 -16.15 11.81 7.79
CA ALA A 138 -17.15 10.82 7.40
C ALA A 138 -18.13 10.44 8.54
N GLY A 139 -18.47 11.37 9.43
CA GLY A 139 -19.33 11.12 10.58
C GLY A 139 -18.71 10.29 11.70
N ARG A 140 -17.39 10.08 11.68
CA ARG A 140 -16.63 9.29 12.64
C ARG A 140 -15.51 10.12 13.27
N SER A 141 -15.14 9.79 14.51
CA SER A 141 -13.92 10.27 15.16
C SER A 141 -12.75 9.34 14.81
N TRP A 142 -11.61 9.94 14.45
CA TRP A 142 -10.41 9.25 14.03
C TRP A 142 -9.24 9.65 14.90
N GLU A 143 -8.58 8.67 15.52
CA GLU A 143 -7.36 8.84 16.29
C GLU A 143 -6.13 8.73 15.40
N ARG A 144 -5.12 9.56 15.64
CA ARG A 144 -3.87 9.60 14.87
C ARG A 144 -2.88 8.58 15.38
N TYR A 145 -2.32 7.79 14.45
CA TYR A 145 -1.26 6.81 14.69
C TYR A 145 -0.05 7.09 13.82
N GLU A 146 1.13 6.80 14.33
CA GLU A 146 2.38 6.80 13.58
C GLU A 146 3.02 5.41 13.67
N SER A 147 3.45 4.86 12.52
CA SER A 147 4.13 3.57 12.44
C SER A 147 5.44 3.59 13.23
N LYS A 148 5.90 2.41 13.64
CA LYS A 148 7.13 2.26 14.41
C LYS A 148 8.37 2.89 13.74
N ASP A 149 8.43 2.91 12.41
CA ASP A 149 9.52 3.51 11.63
C ASP A 149 9.29 4.99 11.28
N GLY A 150 8.16 5.58 11.73
CA GLY A 150 7.80 6.96 11.51
C GLY A 150 7.43 7.34 10.07
N ARG A 151 7.34 6.37 9.16
CA ARG A 151 7.09 6.65 7.74
C ARG A 151 5.61 6.71 7.40
N THR A 152 4.84 5.79 7.95
CA THR A 152 3.41 5.68 7.68
C THR A 152 2.63 6.36 8.78
N ARG A 153 1.71 7.22 8.41
CA ARG A 153 0.70 7.77 9.30
C ARG A 153 -0.63 7.11 9.04
N SER A 154 -1.41 6.94 10.11
CA SER A 154 -2.71 6.31 10.01
C SER A 154 -3.73 7.08 10.84
N LEU A 155 -4.98 7.00 10.40
CA LEU A 155 -6.16 7.41 11.14
C LEU A 155 -6.96 6.15 11.46
N VAL A 156 -7.31 5.96 12.72
CA VAL A 156 -8.03 4.79 13.22
C VAL A 156 -9.35 5.24 13.80
N SER A 157 -10.44 4.67 13.33
CA SER A 157 -11.78 4.88 13.88
C SER A 157 -12.36 3.55 14.32
N GLY A 158 -12.60 3.40 15.63
CA GLY A 158 -13.31 2.26 16.21
C GLY A 158 -14.79 2.59 16.39
N GLY A 159 -15.67 1.71 15.93
CA GLY A 159 -17.10 1.79 16.09
C GLY A 159 -17.67 0.51 16.73
N GLU A 160 -18.96 0.49 17.05
CA GLU A 160 -19.63 -0.71 17.56
C GLU A 160 -19.71 -1.83 16.51
N ALA A 161 -19.86 -1.45 15.24
CA ALA A 161 -20.05 -2.38 14.14
C ALA A 161 -18.77 -2.76 13.40
N ASP A 162 -17.81 -1.83 13.32
CA ASP A 162 -16.58 -2.02 12.55
C ASP A 162 -15.43 -1.14 13.07
N THR A 163 -14.22 -1.52 12.72
CA THR A 163 -13.02 -0.71 12.86
C THR A 163 -12.49 -0.34 11.47
N ALA A 164 -12.24 0.95 11.26
CA ALA A 164 -11.69 1.48 10.01
C ALA A 164 -10.29 2.06 10.24
N VAL A 165 -9.40 1.84 9.29
CA VAL A 165 -8.04 2.38 9.29
C VAL A 165 -7.75 2.99 7.92
N VAL A 166 -7.37 4.26 7.89
CA VAL A 166 -6.79 4.92 6.72
C VAL A 166 -5.29 5.07 6.94
N ALA A 167 -4.47 4.65 5.99
CA ALA A 167 -3.02 4.71 6.12
C ALA A 167 -2.35 5.17 4.82
N ALA A 168 -1.31 6.01 4.95
CA ALA A 168 -0.47 6.47 3.84
C ALA A 168 0.93 6.85 4.31
N ASP A 169 1.91 6.77 3.42
CA ASP A 169 3.24 7.33 3.64
C ASP A 169 3.21 8.85 3.30
N ALA A 170 2.38 9.59 4.03
CA ALA A 170 2.11 11.02 3.87
C ALA A 170 2.06 11.71 5.24
N ASP A 171 1.91 13.02 5.27
CA ASP A 171 1.65 13.75 6.50
C ASP A 171 0.16 13.65 6.94
N PHE A 172 -0.13 14.07 8.17
CA PHE A 172 -1.51 14.02 8.68
C PHE A 172 -2.45 14.95 7.91
N VAL A 173 -1.95 16.08 7.37
CA VAL A 173 -2.77 17.03 6.62
C VAL A 173 -3.33 16.37 5.36
N ALA A 174 -2.48 15.68 4.60
CA ALA A 174 -2.90 14.94 3.41
C ALA A 174 -3.82 13.76 3.76
N LEU A 175 -3.53 13.05 4.86
CA LEU A 175 -4.31 11.91 5.31
C LEU A 175 -5.72 12.33 5.77
N GLU A 176 -5.82 13.43 6.51
CA GLU A 176 -7.09 14.01 6.96
C GLU A 176 -7.91 14.58 5.78
N ALA A 177 -7.25 15.21 4.82
CA ALA A 177 -7.89 15.65 3.58
C ALA A 177 -8.46 14.45 2.79
N PHE A 178 -7.76 13.33 2.73
CA PHE A 178 -8.29 12.10 2.14
C PHE A 178 -9.45 11.54 2.97
N ALA A 179 -9.33 11.46 4.29
CA ALA A 179 -10.40 10.98 5.17
C ALA A 179 -11.68 11.82 5.05
N ALA A 180 -11.56 13.12 4.82
CA ALA A 180 -12.70 14.01 4.58
C ALA A 180 -13.46 13.70 3.27
N THR A 181 -12.88 12.94 2.34
CA THR A 181 -13.57 12.48 1.12
C THR A 181 -14.34 11.18 1.33
N LEU A 182 -14.20 10.54 2.49
CA LEU A 182 -14.87 9.28 2.75
C LEU A 182 -16.37 9.50 2.99
N THR A 183 -17.16 8.59 2.46
CA THR A 183 -18.60 8.51 2.66
C THR A 183 -19.00 7.10 3.08
N GLU A 184 -20.04 6.98 3.88
CA GLU A 184 -20.61 5.71 4.29
C GLU A 184 -21.67 5.26 3.28
N VAL A 185 -21.54 4.01 2.82
CA VAL A 185 -22.54 3.34 1.98
C VAL A 185 -23.19 2.24 2.80
N ALA A 186 -24.49 2.41 3.06
CA ALA A 186 -25.24 1.44 3.86
C ALA A 186 -25.34 0.08 3.15
N PRO A 187 -25.37 -1.04 3.91
CA PRO A 187 -25.69 -2.35 3.38
C PRO A 187 -27.03 -2.35 2.67
N GLN A 188 -27.12 -3.11 1.57
CA GLN A 188 -28.39 -3.32 0.87
C GLN A 188 -29.09 -4.51 1.55
N ALA A 189 -30.20 -4.21 2.26
CA ALA A 189 -31.05 -5.22 2.88
C ALA A 189 -31.83 -6.05 1.83
#